data_ecbbdede042157f7e8726d1944c0d1a7
#
_entry.id   ecbbdede042157f7e8726d1944c0d1a7
#
_cell.length_a   1.000
_cell.length_b   1.000
_cell.length_c   1.000
_cell.angle_alpha   90.00
_cell.angle_beta   90.00
_cell.angle_gamma   90.00
#
_symmetry.space_group_name_H-M   'P 1'
#
loop_
_entity.id
_entity.type
_entity.pdbx_description
1 polymer ?
#
loop_
_entity_poly.entity_id
_entity_poly.type
_entity_poly.pdbx_seq_one_letter_code
_entity_poly.pdbx_strand_id
1 'polypeptide(L)'
;ADFDDKSCVHGSQTDVLAYVKVCKSWGIHCYMERSRSGNGAHVWIFFGQPVPAVKARKLGFALLTHAMERNVKLTFKSYDRLFPNQDYLPEGGLGNLVALPLQGQARKLGNSVFVDEDFVAFKDQWSYLQQVVKVSEEEVDVLLQRKGLSTDIGGLSTTSENVPWKVPEVQAVTRYDFPKTMN
;
A
#
# COMPACT_ATOMS: atom_id res chain seq x y z
N ALA A 1 0.26 3.63 0.22
CA ALA A 1 -1.06 4.27 0.33
C ALA A 1 -1.35 5.01 -0.96
N ASP A 2 -2.59 4.95 -1.39
CA ASP A 2 -3.08 5.56 -2.62
C ASP A 2 -4.05 6.69 -2.26
N PHE A 3 -3.78 7.87 -2.81
CA PHE A 3 -4.58 9.07 -2.63
C PHE A 3 -5.01 9.58 -4.00
N ASP A 4 -6.30 9.50 -4.30
CA ASP A 4 -6.86 9.90 -5.58
C ASP A 4 -7.84 11.07 -5.39
N ASP A 5 -7.60 12.17 -6.09
CA ASP A 5 -8.48 13.33 -6.01
C ASP A 5 -9.49 13.31 -7.15
N LYS A 6 -10.66 12.79 -6.85
CA LYS A 6 -11.79 12.76 -7.79
C LYS A 6 -12.53 14.10 -7.90
N SER A 7 -12.26 15.06 -7.03
CA SER A 7 -13.11 16.26 -6.92
C SER A 7 -12.41 17.60 -6.60
N CYS A 8 -11.15 17.61 -6.15
CA CYS A 8 -10.52 18.82 -5.64
C CYS A 8 -9.04 18.91 -5.99
N VAL A 9 -8.65 19.93 -6.70
CA VAL A 9 -7.29 20.17 -7.23
C VAL A 9 -6.17 20.28 -6.16
N HIS A 10 -6.51 20.39 -4.86
CA HIS A 10 -5.52 20.54 -3.79
C HIS A 10 -5.75 19.64 -2.57
N GLY A 11 -6.83 18.86 -2.51
CA GLY A 11 -7.16 18.06 -1.34
C GLY A 11 -6.21 16.87 -1.14
N SER A 12 -5.83 16.20 -2.22
CA SER A 12 -4.95 15.03 -2.16
C SER A 12 -3.54 15.37 -1.66
N GLN A 13 -2.98 16.50 -2.06
CA GLN A 13 -1.64 16.91 -1.65
C GLN A 13 -1.55 17.11 -0.14
N THR A 14 -2.55 17.76 0.45
CA THR A 14 -2.60 18.00 1.89
C THR A 14 -2.70 16.70 2.68
N ASP A 15 -3.55 15.76 2.23
CA ASP A 15 -3.71 14.45 2.86
C ASP A 15 -2.43 13.61 2.75
N VAL A 16 -1.79 13.61 1.56
CA VAL A 16 -0.51 12.94 1.31
C VAL A 16 0.58 13.47 2.24
N LEU A 17 0.75 14.79 2.31
CA LEU A 17 1.76 15.42 3.17
C LEU A 17 1.52 15.15 4.65
N ALA A 18 0.26 15.09 5.08
CA ALA A 18 -0.07 14.71 6.45
C ALA A 18 0.37 13.25 6.75
N TYR A 19 0.12 12.34 5.83
CA TYR A 19 0.56 10.95 5.95
C TYR A 19 2.09 10.83 5.95
N VAL A 20 2.78 11.51 5.03
CA VAL A 20 4.25 11.57 4.95
C VAL A 20 4.86 12.11 6.24
N LYS A 21 4.26 13.16 6.80
CA LYS A 21 4.71 13.76 8.07
C LYS A 21 4.62 12.77 9.24
N VAL A 22 3.60 11.93 9.25
CA VAL A 22 3.50 10.86 10.26
C VAL A 22 4.55 9.79 10.00
N CYS A 23 4.76 9.33 8.77
CA CYS A 23 5.85 8.40 8.45
C CYS A 23 7.18 8.91 9.00
N LYS A 24 7.55 10.15 8.70
CA LYS A 24 8.77 10.79 9.20
C LYS A 24 8.83 10.82 10.73
N SER A 25 7.71 11.15 11.39
CA SER A 25 7.66 11.20 12.86
C SER A 25 7.82 9.83 13.53
N TRP A 26 7.59 8.77 12.78
CA TRP A 26 7.81 7.38 13.21
C TRP A 26 9.17 6.84 12.80
N GLY A 27 9.98 7.62 12.09
CA GLY A 27 11.28 7.21 11.58
C GLY A 27 11.19 6.33 10.32
N ILE A 28 10.03 6.34 9.64
CA ILE A 28 9.82 5.56 8.43
C ILE A 28 10.16 6.40 7.21
N HIS A 29 11.06 5.89 6.38
CA HIS A 29 11.30 6.44 5.07
C HIS A 29 10.17 6.08 4.12
N CYS A 30 9.56 7.08 3.51
CA CYS A 30 8.52 6.93 2.51
C CYS A 30 8.77 7.83 1.31
N TYR A 31 8.21 7.46 0.17
CA TYR A 31 8.54 8.05 -1.13
C TYR A 31 7.26 8.39 -1.86
N MET A 32 7.11 9.66 -2.23
CA MET A 32 5.91 10.14 -2.92
C MET A 32 6.07 9.98 -4.42
N GLU A 33 5.05 9.45 -5.07
CA GLU A 33 4.90 9.37 -6.51
C GLU A 33 3.64 10.12 -6.93
N ARG A 34 3.75 11.00 -7.91
CA ARG A 34 2.57 11.54 -8.58
C ARG A 34 1.86 10.42 -9.32
N SER A 35 0.56 10.26 -9.12
CA SER A 35 -0.20 9.18 -9.74
C SER A 35 -0.14 9.22 -11.28
N ARG A 36 -0.54 8.12 -11.91
CA ARG A 36 -0.59 8.02 -13.37
C ARG A 36 -1.50 9.08 -14.01
N SER A 37 -2.61 9.43 -13.37
CA SER A 37 -3.54 10.46 -13.85
C SER A 37 -3.00 11.88 -13.67
N GLY A 38 -2.06 12.07 -12.74
CA GLY A 38 -1.57 13.38 -12.31
C GLY A 38 -2.42 14.04 -11.21
N ASN A 39 -3.59 13.50 -10.91
CA ASN A 39 -4.56 14.09 -9.96
C ASN A 39 -4.45 13.59 -8.54
N GLY A 40 -3.61 12.58 -8.30
CA GLY A 40 -3.40 11.98 -7.00
C GLY A 40 -1.94 11.66 -6.75
N ALA A 41 -1.67 10.93 -5.68
CA ALA A 41 -0.33 10.47 -5.35
C ALA A 41 -0.35 9.13 -4.64
N HIS A 42 0.72 8.39 -4.82
CA HIS A 42 1.00 7.19 -4.06
C HIS A 42 2.13 7.47 -3.05
N VAL A 43 1.99 6.94 -1.84
CA VAL A 43 3.08 6.94 -0.87
C VAL A 43 3.60 5.53 -0.72
N TRP A 44 4.85 5.33 -1.10
CA TRP A 44 5.57 4.05 -1.11
C TRP A 44 6.41 3.89 0.15
N ILE A 45 6.35 2.71 0.76
CA ILE A 45 7.27 2.25 1.80
C ILE A 45 7.90 0.97 1.25
N PHE A 46 9.22 0.93 1.17
CA PHE A 46 9.95 -0.22 0.64
C PHE A 46 10.48 -1.08 1.78
N PHE A 47 10.30 -2.39 1.65
CA PHE A 47 10.81 -3.35 2.61
C PHE A 47 12.09 -4.00 2.11
N GLY A 48 13.01 -4.30 3.03
CA GLY A 48 14.29 -4.95 2.73
C GLY A 48 14.15 -6.44 2.43
N GLN A 49 13.15 -7.07 3.02
CA GLN A 49 12.78 -8.48 2.91
C GLN A 49 11.27 -8.59 2.70
N PRO A 50 10.76 -9.74 2.27
CA PRO A 50 9.33 -10.00 2.28
C PRO A 50 8.75 -9.84 3.68
N VAL A 51 7.71 -9.01 3.82
CA VAL A 51 6.98 -8.79 5.08
C VAL A 51 5.57 -9.33 4.90
N PRO A 52 5.00 -10.04 5.89
CA PRO A 52 3.63 -10.51 5.82
C PRO A 52 2.65 -9.38 5.53
N ALA A 53 1.74 -9.59 4.58
CA ALA A 53 0.80 -8.57 4.12
C ALA A 53 -0.01 -7.97 5.29
N VAL A 54 -0.41 -8.80 6.25
CA VAL A 54 -1.11 -8.35 7.46
C VAL A 54 -0.31 -7.35 8.28
N LYS A 55 1.01 -7.52 8.44
CA LYS A 55 1.88 -6.58 9.16
C LYS A 55 2.02 -5.27 8.39
N ALA A 56 2.28 -5.35 7.09
CA ALA A 56 2.37 -4.17 6.24
C ALA A 56 1.06 -3.34 6.25
N ARG A 57 -0.09 -4.02 6.24
CA ARG A 57 -1.41 -3.38 6.34
C ARG A 57 -1.62 -2.73 7.70
N LYS A 58 -1.32 -3.44 8.80
CA LYS A 58 -1.41 -2.89 10.18
C LYS A 58 -0.58 -1.61 10.29
N LEU A 59 0.67 -1.63 9.79
CA LEU A 59 1.52 -0.44 9.78
C LEU A 59 0.90 0.70 8.97
N GLY A 60 0.47 0.43 7.75
CA GLY A 60 -0.12 1.44 6.88
C GLY A 60 -1.38 2.08 7.47
N PHE A 61 -2.27 1.27 8.06
CA PHE A 61 -3.47 1.78 8.74
C PHE A 61 -3.15 2.54 10.03
N ALA A 62 -2.16 2.09 10.80
CA ALA A 62 -1.73 2.81 12.00
C ALA A 62 -1.19 4.20 11.66
N LEU A 63 -0.40 4.31 10.59
CA LEU A 63 0.08 5.60 10.07
C LEU A 63 -1.08 6.48 9.62
N LEU A 64 -2.05 5.92 8.90
CA LEU A 64 -3.23 6.65 8.42
C LEU A 64 -4.07 7.16 9.59
N THR A 65 -4.39 6.30 10.55
CA THR A 65 -5.16 6.66 11.75
C THR A 65 -4.48 7.81 12.50
N HIS A 66 -3.15 7.69 12.70
CA HIS A 66 -2.42 8.75 13.40
C HIS A 66 -2.36 10.07 12.61
N ALA A 67 -2.35 10.01 11.27
CA ALA A 67 -2.43 11.20 10.44
C ALA A 67 -3.81 11.88 10.56
N MET A 68 -4.88 11.10 10.64
CA MET A 68 -6.24 11.61 10.87
C MET A 68 -6.39 12.23 12.25
N GLU A 69 -5.88 11.59 13.30
CA GLU A 69 -5.93 12.11 14.68
C GLU A 69 -5.22 13.45 14.84
N ARG A 70 -4.06 13.60 14.20
CA ARG A 70 -3.27 14.85 14.27
C ARG A 70 -3.86 16.00 13.46
N ASN A 71 -4.69 15.70 12.51
CA ASN A 71 -5.22 16.68 11.56
C ASN A 71 -6.74 16.59 11.49
N VAL A 72 -7.41 16.96 12.59
CA VAL A 72 -8.89 16.92 12.73
C VAL A 72 -9.62 17.70 11.60
N LYS A 73 -8.93 18.64 10.96
CA LYS A 73 -9.47 19.41 9.82
C LYS A 73 -9.36 18.66 8.49
N LEU A 74 -8.54 17.60 8.40
CA LEU A 74 -8.37 16.83 7.19
C LEU A 74 -9.42 15.72 7.17
N THR A 75 -10.13 15.65 6.08
CA THR A 75 -11.19 14.66 5.90
C THR A 75 -10.68 13.34 5.31
N PHE A 76 -9.42 13.34 4.81
CA PHE A 76 -8.83 12.21 4.06
C PHE A 76 -9.76 11.67 2.96
N LYS A 77 -10.54 12.55 2.37
CA LYS A 77 -11.46 12.19 1.27
C LYS A 77 -10.71 11.72 0.02
N SER A 78 -9.45 12.11 -0.13
CA SER A 78 -8.61 11.66 -1.22
C SER A 78 -8.00 10.27 -0.99
N TYR A 79 -8.02 9.74 0.25
CA TYR A 79 -7.57 8.39 0.51
C TYR A 79 -8.49 7.39 -0.22
N ASP A 80 -7.92 6.61 -1.15
CA ASP A 80 -8.63 5.56 -1.89
C ASP A 80 -8.38 4.19 -1.25
N ARG A 81 -7.13 3.78 -1.14
CA ARG A 81 -6.79 2.46 -0.62
C ARG A 81 -5.36 2.31 -0.13
N LEU A 82 -5.12 1.20 0.56
CA LEU A 82 -3.80 0.75 0.97
C LEU A 82 -3.45 -0.55 0.25
N PHE A 83 -2.21 -0.65 -0.24
CA PHE A 83 -1.67 -1.90 -0.77
C PHE A 83 -0.62 -2.48 0.18
N PRO A 84 -0.65 -3.79 0.42
CA PRO A 84 -1.68 -4.75 0.01
C PRO A 84 -3.04 -4.42 0.66
N ASN A 85 -4.17 -4.67 -0.02
CA ASN A 85 -5.50 -4.40 0.52
C ASN A 85 -6.15 -5.66 1.16
N GLN A 86 -5.43 -6.76 1.20
CA GLN A 86 -5.85 -8.03 1.80
C GLN A 86 -4.72 -8.61 2.64
N ASP A 87 -5.07 -9.35 3.69
CA ASP A 87 -4.10 -9.95 4.61
C ASP A 87 -3.49 -11.24 4.05
N TYR A 88 -4.25 -11.95 3.25
CA TYR A 88 -3.88 -13.22 2.65
C TYR A 88 -4.18 -13.24 1.16
N LEU A 89 -3.37 -13.95 0.41
CA LEU A 89 -3.63 -14.26 -0.98
C LEU A 89 -4.45 -15.55 -1.05
N PRO A 90 -5.68 -15.53 -1.61
CA PRO A 90 -6.45 -16.75 -1.84
C PRO A 90 -5.67 -17.70 -2.76
N GLU A 91 -5.79 -19.01 -2.52
CA GLU A 91 -5.15 -20.02 -3.37
C GLU A 91 -5.65 -19.85 -4.83
N GLY A 92 -4.69 -19.79 -5.77
CA GLY A 92 -4.98 -19.50 -7.18
C GLY A 92 -5.36 -18.05 -7.51
N GLY A 93 -5.39 -17.15 -6.51
CA GLY A 93 -5.65 -15.72 -6.73
C GLY A 93 -4.42 -14.95 -7.20
N LEU A 94 -4.65 -13.85 -7.94
CA LEU A 94 -3.58 -12.96 -8.40
C LEU A 94 -3.20 -11.88 -7.38
N GLY A 95 -3.95 -11.76 -6.27
CA GLY A 95 -3.76 -10.70 -5.30
C GLY A 95 -4.13 -9.32 -5.86
N ASN A 96 -3.60 -8.29 -5.20
CA ASN A 96 -3.86 -6.92 -5.63
C ASN A 96 -2.87 -6.47 -6.70
N LEU A 97 -3.41 -5.99 -7.79
CA LEU A 97 -2.61 -5.34 -8.82
C LEU A 97 -2.38 -3.89 -8.45
N VAL A 98 -1.12 -3.48 -8.37
CA VAL A 98 -0.70 -2.10 -8.19
C VAL A 98 0.06 -1.64 -9.43
N ALA A 99 -0.27 -0.45 -9.90
CA ALA A 99 0.47 0.15 -11.01
C ALA A 99 1.86 0.58 -10.52
N LEU A 100 2.91 0.04 -11.14
CA LEU A 100 4.27 0.43 -10.80
C LEU A 100 4.57 1.86 -11.24
N PRO A 101 5.47 2.56 -10.52
CA PRO A 101 5.95 3.89 -10.93
C PRO A 101 6.68 3.88 -12.28
N LEU A 102 6.93 5.08 -12.79
CA LEU A 102 7.74 5.33 -13.98
C LEU A 102 7.18 4.74 -15.29
N GLN A 103 5.84 4.64 -15.38
CA GLN A 103 5.18 4.17 -16.61
C GLN A 103 5.48 5.08 -17.80
N GLY A 104 5.94 4.48 -18.91
CA GLY A 104 6.50 5.21 -20.03
C GLY A 104 5.63 6.32 -20.62
N GLN A 105 4.33 6.10 -20.80
CA GLN A 105 3.44 7.12 -21.35
C GLN A 105 3.10 8.22 -20.32
N ALA A 106 2.77 7.83 -19.08
CA ALA A 106 2.46 8.78 -18.02
C ALA A 106 3.67 9.67 -17.69
N ARG A 107 4.89 9.10 -17.71
CA ARG A 107 6.13 9.82 -17.43
C ARG A 107 6.41 10.93 -18.46
N LYS A 108 6.02 10.77 -19.72
CA LYS A 108 6.13 11.83 -20.74
C LYS A 108 5.29 13.05 -20.41
N LEU A 109 4.24 12.87 -19.61
CA LEU A 109 3.35 13.92 -19.14
C LEU A 109 3.73 14.45 -17.75
N GLY A 110 4.87 14.02 -17.20
CA GLY A 110 5.31 14.37 -15.86
C GLY A 110 4.56 13.62 -14.73
N ASN A 111 3.83 12.55 -15.07
CA ASN A 111 3.08 11.71 -14.14
C ASN A 111 3.79 10.36 -13.91
N SER A 112 3.35 9.59 -12.93
CA SER A 112 3.99 8.32 -12.52
C SER A 112 5.49 8.51 -12.22
N VAL A 113 5.84 9.62 -11.57
CA VAL A 113 7.21 10.02 -11.21
C VAL A 113 7.30 10.33 -9.73
N PHE A 114 8.45 10.04 -9.12
CA PHE A 114 8.71 10.44 -7.74
C PHE A 114 8.89 11.95 -7.65
N VAL A 115 8.31 12.51 -6.59
CA VAL A 115 8.26 13.95 -6.34
C VAL A 115 8.70 14.26 -4.91
N ASP A 116 9.14 15.48 -4.67
CA ASP A 116 9.41 16.01 -3.35
C ASP A 116 8.11 16.50 -2.64
N GLU A 117 8.26 17.11 -1.46
CA GLU A 117 7.13 17.63 -0.68
C GLU A 117 6.44 18.85 -1.30
N ASP A 118 7.07 19.50 -2.25
CA ASP A 118 6.48 20.56 -3.07
C ASP A 118 5.83 20.00 -4.36
N PHE A 119 5.76 18.68 -4.46
CA PHE A 119 5.29 17.94 -5.65
C PHE A 119 6.09 18.23 -6.91
N VAL A 120 7.35 18.64 -6.77
CA VAL A 120 8.28 18.81 -7.88
C VAL A 120 8.96 17.48 -8.20
N ALA A 121 8.96 17.08 -9.46
CA ALA A 121 9.57 15.82 -9.87
C ALA A 121 11.10 15.85 -9.74
N PHE A 122 11.69 14.80 -9.19
CA PHE A 122 13.13 14.64 -9.19
C PHE A 122 13.67 14.54 -10.63
N LYS A 123 14.75 15.23 -10.94
CA LYS A 123 15.33 15.26 -12.29
C LYS A 123 15.80 13.87 -12.73
N ASP A 124 16.48 13.16 -11.82
CA ASP A 124 16.94 11.79 -12.04
C ASP A 124 16.19 10.84 -11.11
N GLN A 125 15.19 10.21 -11.65
CA GLN A 125 14.32 9.28 -10.96
C GLN A 125 15.05 7.99 -10.54
N TRP A 126 16.00 7.54 -11.34
CA TRP A 126 16.76 6.33 -11.05
C TRP A 126 17.79 6.53 -9.95
N SER A 127 18.52 7.65 -9.98
CA SER A 127 19.41 8.01 -8.88
C SER A 127 18.65 8.20 -7.58
N TYR A 128 17.43 8.74 -7.62
CA TYR A 128 16.57 8.85 -6.45
C TYR A 128 16.18 7.48 -5.90
N LEU A 129 15.77 6.54 -6.77
CA LEU A 129 15.40 5.18 -6.36
C LEU A 129 16.58 4.36 -5.82
N GLN A 130 17.81 4.63 -6.27
CA GLN A 130 19.00 3.96 -5.73
C GLN A 130 19.28 4.32 -4.27
N GLN A 131 18.77 5.45 -3.79
CA GLN A 131 18.94 5.94 -2.43
C GLN A 131 17.82 5.53 -1.48
N VAL A 132 16.91 4.63 -1.93
CA VAL A 132 15.79 4.18 -1.13
C VAL A 132 16.27 3.43 0.11
N VAL A 133 15.89 3.94 1.28
CA VAL A 133 16.06 3.26 2.56
C VAL A 133 14.89 2.31 2.77
N LYS A 134 15.19 1.07 3.05
CA LYS A 134 14.22 0.00 3.21
C LYS A 134 13.96 -0.25 4.69
N VAL A 135 12.72 -0.59 5.01
CA VAL A 135 12.28 -0.96 6.37
C VAL A 135 12.39 -2.47 6.53
N SER A 136 12.91 -2.94 7.65
CA SER A 136 12.96 -4.37 7.97
C SER A 136 11.66 -4.83 8.64
N GLU A 137 11.44 -6.15 8.70
CA GLU A 137 10.29 -6.72 9.41
C GLU A 137 10.37 -6.44 10.92
N GLU A 138 11.57 -6.50 11.50
CA GLU A 138 11.82 -6.21 12.91
C GLU A 138 11.49 -4.76 13.26
N GLU A 139 11.84 -3.81 12.38
CA GLU A 139 11.46 -2.41 12.55
C GLU A 139 9.94 -2.23 12.53
N VAL A 140 9.24 -2.94 11.64
CA VAL A 140 7.77 -2.95 11.62
C VAL A 140 7.21 -3.46 12.94
N ASP A 141 7.72 -4.59 13.46
CA ASP A 141 7.28 -5.17 14.72
C ASP A 141 7.50 -4.22 15.90
N VAL A 142 8.66 -3.60 15.99
CA VAL A 142 8.99 -2.60 17.02
C VAL A 142 8.04 -1.40 16.93
N LEU A 143 7.74 -0.92 15.73
CA LEU A 143 6.84 0.22 15.54
C LEU A 143 5.40 -0.13 15.94
N LEU A 144 4.90 -1.30 15.56
CA LEU A 144 3.57 -1.76 15.93
C LEU A 144 3.45 -1.93 17.45
N GLN A 145 4.42 -2.57 18.11
CA GLN A 145 4.46 -2.73 19.56
C GLN A 145 4.46 -1.40 20.30
N ARG A 146 5.30 -0.45 19.90
CA ARG A 146 5.34 0.91 20.48
C ARG A 146 4.00 1.64 20.41
N LYS A 147 3.14 1.26 19.47
CA LYS A 147 1.81 1.82 19.29
C LYS A 147 0.69 0.97 19.90
N GLY A 148 1.05 -0.05 20.68
CA GLY A 148 0.08 -0.94 21.33
C GLY A 148 -0.68 -1.84 20.34
N LEU A 149 -0.14 -2.03 19.13
CA LEU A 149 -0.73 -2.88 18.11
C LEU A 149 -0.09 -4.26 18.17
N SER A 150 -0.93 -5.32 18.13
CA SER A 150 -0.42 -6.69 18.10
C SER A 150 0.36 -6.94 16.82
N THR A 151 1.56 -7.53 16.97
CA THR A 151 2.36 -8.03 15.87
C THR A 151 1.91 -9.41 15.40
N ASP A 152 1.03 -10.06 16.18
CA ASP A 152 0.51 -11.39 15.85
C ASP A 152 -0.18 -11.36 14.49
N ILE A 153 0.18 -12.30 13.65
CA ILE A 153 -0.52 -12.61 12.41
C ILE A 153 -1.80 -13.31 12.85
N GLY A 154 -2.80 -12.51 13.24
CA GLY A 154 -3.96 -12.92 14.02
C GLY A 154 -4.59 -14.21 13.54
N GLY A 155 -4.69 -15.18 14.44
CA GLY A 155 -5.72 -16.19 14.42
C GLY A 155 -5.51 -17.42 13.55
N LEU A 156 -4.30 -17.74 13.10
CA LEU A 156 -3.95 -19.11 12.77
C LEU A 156 -3.35 -19.77 14.02
N SER A 157 -4.16 -19.98 15.06
CA SER A 157 -3.88 -21.05 15.96
C SER A 157 -3.99 -22.35 15.15
N THR A 158 -2.89 -23.04 14.97
CA THR A 158 -2.82 -24.38 14.37
C THR A 158 -3.48 -25.45 15.27
N THR A 159 -4.39 -25.07 16.14
CA THR A 159 -5.28 -25.97 16.85
C THR A 159 -6.61 -25.99 16.14
N SER A 160 -6.70 -26.94 15.23
CA SER A 160 -7.93 -27.40 14.60
C SER A 160 -8.89 -27.95 15.64
N GLU A 161 -9.69 -27.10 16.30
CA GLU A 161 -10.92 -27.57 16.93
C GLU A 161 -11.79 -26.34 17.25
N ASN A 162 -12.93 -26.24 16.55
CA ASN A 162 -13.99 -25.24 16.69
C ASN A 162 -13.86 -23.94 15.87
N VAL A 163 -13.87 -24.07 14.55
CA VAL A 163 -14.33 -22.98 13.68
C VAL A 163 -15.84 -23.12 13.45
N PRO A 164 -16.66 -22.06 13.70
CA PRO A 164 -18.12 -22.12 13.56
C PRO A 164 -18.64 -22.28 12.15
N TRP A 165 -17.78 -22.24 11.14
CA TRP A 165 -18.11 -22.51 9.73
C TRP A 165 -17.18 -23.57 9.17
N LYS A 166 -17.72 -24.74 8.95
CA LYS A 166 -17.13 -25.69 8.03
C LYS A 166 -17.10 -25.04 6.66
N VAL A 167 -15.91 -24.77 6.13
CA VAL A 167 -15.77 -24.45 4.71
C VAL A 167 -16.35 -25.63 3.95
N PRO A 168 -17.34 -25.46 3.06
CA PRO A 168 -17.81 -26.56 2.23
C PRO A 168 -16.61 -27.13 1.47
N GLU A 169 -16.44 -28.44 1.43
CA GLU A 169 -15.48 -29.08 0.54
C GLU A 169 -15.79 -28.61 -0.88
N VAL A 170 -14.90 -27.76 -1.40
CA VAL A 170 -14.96 -27.33 -2.79
C VAL A 170 -14.58 -28.56 -3.61
N GLN A 171 -15.58 -29.21 -4.21
CA GLN A 171 -15.34 -30.23 -5.22
C GLN A 171 -14.41 -29.63 -6.27
N ALA A 172 -13.30 -30.31 -6.54
CA ALA A 172 -12.33 -29.89 -7.52
C ALA A 172 -13.03 -29.57 -8.84
N VAL A 173 -13.01 -28.31 -9.22
CA VAL A 173 -13.54 -27.87 -10.51
C VAL A 173 -12.61 -28.50 -11.56
N THR A 174 -13.13 -29.48 -12.28
CA THR A 174 -12.46 -30.09 -13.41
C THR A 174 -12.09 -29.00 -14.42
N ARG A 175 -10.83 -29.03 -14.85
CA ARG A 175 -10.25 -28.15 -15.87
C ARG A 175 -11.23 -27.95 -17.04
N TYR A 176 -11.59 -26.71 -17.34
CA TYR A 176 -12.29 -26.39 -18.59
C TYR A 176 -11.30 -26.61 -19.75
N ASP A 177 -11.58 -27.62 -20.59
CA ASP A 177 -10.91 -27.76 -21.86
C ASP A 177 -11.45 -26.71 -22.83
N PHE A 178 -10.60 -25.76 -23.20
CA PHE A 178 -10.91 -24.81 -24.26
C PHE A 178 -11.06 -25.57 -25.61
N PRO A 179 -12.10 -25.31 -26.40
CA PRO A 179 -12.21 -25.90 -27.72
C PRO A 179 -11.04 -25.48 -28.60
N LYS A 180 -10.36 -26.47 -29.19
CA LYS A 180 -9.12 -26.29 -29.98
C LYS A 180 -9.32 -25.71 -31.37
N THR A 181 -10.52 -25.30 -31.77
CA THR A 181 -10.78 -24.79 -33.11
C THR A 181 -11.76 -23.64 -33.07
N MET A 182 -11.26 -22.46 -33.35
CA MET A 182 -12.03 -21.43 -34.04
C MET A 182 -11.50 -21.38 -35.46
N ASN A 183 -12.30 -21.93 -36.42
CA ASN A 183 -12.14 -21.63 -37.84
C ASN A 183 -12.66 -20.23 -38.12
#